data_4bc11a2ce7f579dabbd035d3246bac03
#
_entry.id   4bc11a2ce7f579dabbd035d3246bac03
#
_cell.length_a   1.000
_cell.length_b   1.000
_cell.length_c   1.000
_cell.angle_alpha   90.00
_cell.angle_beta   90.00
_cell.angle_gamma   90.00
#
_symmetry.space_group_name_H-M   'P 1'
#
loop_
_entity.id
_entity.type
_entity.pdbx_description
1 polymer ?
#
loop_
_entity_poly.entity_id
_entity_poly.type
_entity_poly.pdbx_seq_one_letter_code
_entity_poly.pdbx_strand_id
1 'polypeptide(L)'
;MSNFSKISVANDPRTELHDSLGLTGAEISINHLPAGGSVPFVHHHKTNEEIYIILSGRGKAVVDGEDVELTTGDIIRIAPDGKRQFFAAADSEISYACIQVKAGSLGAYTADDALIEE
;
A
#
# COMPACT_ATOMS: atom_id res chain seq x y z
N MET A 1 -26.39 13.91 -1.89
CA MET A 1 -25.23 13.01 -1.74
C MET A 1 -23.97 13.70 -2.22
N SER A 2 -22.93 13.53 -1.46
CA SER A 2 -21.64 14.12 -1.82
C SER A 2 -20.87 13.22 -2.76
N ASN A 3 -20.07 13.80 -3.63
CA ASN A 3 -19.16 13.07 -4.50
C ASN A 3 -17.81 12.81 -3.85
N PHE A 4 -17.72 12.99 -2.53
CA PHE A 4 -16.49 12.68 -1.79
C PHE A 4 -16.81 12.07 -0.44
N SER A 5 -15.83 11.39 0.11
CA SER A 5 -15.82 10.92 1.49
C SER A 5 -14.43 11.17 2.08
N LYS A 6 -14.39 11.35 3.37
CA LYS A 6 -13.13 11.67 4.08
C LYS A 6 -13.12 11.00 5.43
N ILE A 7 -11.98 10.42 5.77
CA ILE A 7 -11.71 9.94 7.12
C ILE A 7 -10.34 10.41 7.57
N SER A 8 -10.09 10.31 8.86
CA SER A 8 -8.75 10.50 9.42
C SER A 8 -8.35 9.20 10.09
N VAL A 9 -7.09 8.80 9.90
CA VAL A 9 -6.59 7.56 10.50
C VAL A 9 -5.85 7.85 11.79
N ALA A 10 -6.00 6.96 12.76
CA ALA A 10 -5.23 6.97 13.98
C ALA A 10 -3.93 6.19 13.77
N ASN A 11 -3.06 6.17 14.79
CA ASN A 11 -1.77 5.47 14.72
C ASN A 11 -1.92 4.00 15.12
N ASP A 12 -2.86 3.31 14.49
CA ASP A 12 -3.09 1.88 14.72
C ASP A 12 -2.13 1.03 13.89
N PRO A 13 -1.86 -0.22 14.30
CA PRO A 13 -0.99 -1.11 13.50
C PRO A 13 -1.47 -1.30 12.07
N ARG A 14 -2.78 -1.34 11.85
CA ARG A 14 -3.36 -1.46 10.52
C ARG A 14 -4.75 -0.85 10.46
N THR A 15 -4.98 -0.03 9.46
CA THR A 15 -6.30 0.56 9.17
C THR A 15 -6.65 0.29 7.71
N GLU A 16 -7.77 -0.37 7.47
CA GLU A 16 -8.28 -0.65 6.12
C GLU A 16 -9.32 0.39 5.74
N LEU A 17 -9.28 0.89 4.51
CA LEU A 17 -10.06 2.05 4.08
C LEU A 17 -11.15 1.76 3.07
N HIS A 18 -11.22 0.55 2.51
CA HIS A 18 -12.19 0.22 1.47
C HIS A 18 -13.62 0.56 1.90
N ASP A 19 -14.05 0.01 3.02
CA ASP A 19 -15.42 0.21 3.49
C ASP A 19 -15.66 1.60 4.06
N SER A 20 -14.72 2.10 4.86
CA SER A 20 -14.88 3.40 5.52
C SER A 20 -14.89 4.57 4.55
N LEU A 21 -14.18 4.48 3.42
CA LEU A 21 -14.19 5.50 2.38
C LEU A 21 -15.18 5.19 1.25
N GLY A 22 -15.73 3.98 1.19
CA GLY A 22 -16.59 3.57 0.10
C GLY A 22 -15.85 3.43 -1.22
N LEU A 23 -14.63 2.89 -1.18
CA LEU A 23 -13.82 2.69 -2.38
C LEU A 23 -14.42 1.60 -3.26
N THR A 24 -14.35 1.76 -4.56
CA THR A 24 -14.89 0.80 -5.53
C THR A 24 -13.85 0.17 -6.42
N GLY A 25 -12.70 0.82 -6.58
CA GLY A 25 -11.65 0.36 -7.51
C GLY A 25 -10.34 0.00 -6.85
N ALA A 26 -10.25 0.18 -5.53
CA ALA A 26 -9.02 -0.08 -4.79
C ALA A 26 -9.33 -0.46 -3.35
N GLU A 27 -8.42 -1.18 -2.72
CA GLU A 27 -8.34 -1.25 -1.26
C GLU A 27 -7.07 -0.55 -0.83
N ILE A 28 -7.17 0.31 0.17
CA ILE A 28 -6.02 1.01 0.74
C ILE A 28 -5.93 0.66 2.21
N SER A 29 -4.74 0.33 2.68
CA SER A 29 -4.47 0.17 4.10
C SER A 29 -3.30 1.06 4.52
N ILE A 30 -3.38 1.57 5.75
CA ILE A 30 -2.30 2.30 6.39
C ILE A 30 -1.74 1.38 7.47
N ASN A 31 -0.44 1.18 7.47
CA ASN A 31 0.23 0.17 8.27
C ASN A 31 1.38 0.77 9.05
N HIS A 32 1.54 0.34 10.30
CA HIS A 32 2.63 0.74 11.18
C HIS A 32 3.27 -0.49 11.80
N LEU A 33 4.56 -0.66 11.61
CA LEU A 33 5.34 -1.70 12.27
C LEU A 33 6.34 -1.04 13.20
N PRO A 34 6.40 -1.46 14.47
CA PRO A 34 7.41 -0.93 15.39
C PRO A 34 8.80 -1.41 14.98
N ALA A 35 9.85 -0.75 15.52
CA ALA A 35 11.23 -1.16 15.28
C ALA A 35 11.38 -2.66 15.55
N GLY A 36 12.00 -3.37 14.63
CA GLY A 36 12.17 -4.82 14.71
C GLY A 36 10.92 -5.63 14.42
N GLY A 37 9.77 -4.98 14.17
CA GLY A 37 8.52 -5.68 13.88
C GLY A 37 8.45 -6.19 12.45
N SER A 38 7.52 -7.11 12.20
CA SER A 38 7.31 -7.65 10.87
C SER A 38 5.86 -8.06 10.69
N VAL A 39 5.44 -8.14 9.42
CA VAL A 39 4.20 -8.83 9.06
C VAL A 39 4.44 -10.33 9.32
N PRO A 40 3.51 -11.03 10.00
CA PRO A 40 3.82 -12.39 10.49
C PRO A 40 3.74 -13.50 9.44
N PHE A 41 3.54 -13.18 8.16
CA PHE A 41 3.38 -14.19 7.11
C PHE A 41 3.85 -13.66 5.77
N VAL A 42 4.22 -14.59 4.89
CA VAL A 42 4.48 -14.35 3.47
C VAL A 42 3.17 -14.55 2.72
N HIS A 43 2.83 -13.64 1.81
CA HIS A 43 1.61 -13.82 1.01
C HIS A 43 1.78 -13.30 -0.42
N HIS A 44 0.84 -13.66 -1.27
CA HIS A 44 0.71 -13.14 -2.61
C HIS A 44 -0.78 -13.09 -2.96
N HIS A 45 -1.11 -12.48 -4.09
CA HIS A 45 -2.51 -12.28 -4.49
C HIS A 45 -2.84 -13.02 -5.78
N LYS A 46 -4.12 -13.30 -5.99
CA LYS A 46 -4.59 -13.96 -7.20
C LYS A 46 -4.63 -12.99 -8.38
N THR A 47 -5.17 -11.79 -8.17
CA THR A 47 -5.45 -10.84 -9.26
C THR A 47 -4.94 -9.44 -8.99
N ASN A 48 -4.71 -9.08 -7.73
CA ASN A 48 -4.39 -7.69 -7.38
C ASN A 48 -2.90 -7.44 -7.38
N GLU A 49 -2.48 -6.35 -8.02
CA GLU A 49 -1.17 -5.78 -7.78
C GLU A 49 -1.26 -4.90 -6.54
N GLU A 50 -0.16 -4.71 -5.87
CA GLU A 50 -0.07 -3.83 -4.71
C GLU A 50 0.99 -2.76 -4.93
N ILE A 51 0.66 -1.53 -4.54
CA ILE A 51 1.60 -0.42 -4.52
C ILE A 51 1.80 -0.04 -3.07
N TYR A 52 3.05 -0.01 -2.63
CA TYR A 52 3.41 0.38 -1.28
C TYR A 52 4.13 1.71 -1.31
N ILE A 53 3.67 2.64 -0.48
CA ILE A 53 4.26 3.97 -0.36
C ILE A 53 4.79 4.10 1.06
N ILE A 54 6.10 4.29 1.20
CA ILE A 54 6.74 4.38 2.52
C ILE A 54 6.57 5.81 3.03
N LEU A 55 5.77 5.95 4.09
CA LEU A 55 5.40 7.24 4.65
C LEU A 55 6.42 7.74 5.65
N SER A 56 7.00 6.84 6.45
CA SER A 56 8.03 7.20 7.44
C SER A 56 8.84 5.97 7.81
N GLY A 57 10.05 6.20 8.31
CA GLY A 57 10.89 5.16 8.86
C GLY A 57 11.67 4.37 7.81
N ARG A 58 12.17 3.19 8.23
CA ARG A 58 13.00 2.33 7.40
C ARG A 58 12.69 0.86 7.65
N GLY A 59 12.89 0.05 6.63
CA GLY A 59 12.70 -1.38 6.72
C GLY A 59 13.08 -2.07 5.43
N LYS A 60 12.46 -3.20 5.17
CA LYS A 60 12.65 -3.93 3.93
C LYS A 60 11.42 -4.74 3.57
N ALA A 61 11.28 -5.04 2.30
CA ALA A 61 10.41 -6.09 1.82
C ALA A 61 11.28 -7.25 1.32
N VAL A 62 10.86 -8.48 1.60
CA VAL A 62 11.42 -9.65 0.95
C VAL A 62 10.40 -10.07 -0.11
N VAL A 63 10.80 -10.04 -1.37
CA VAL A 63 9.93 -10.37 -2.49
C VAL A 63 10.57 -11.51 -3.28
N ASP A 64 9.92 -12.66 -3.33
CA ASP A 64 10.43 -13.86 -3.97
C ASP A 64 11.85 -14.23 -3.49
N GLY A 65 12.11 -14.03 -2.19
CA GLY A 65 13.41 -14.30 -1.58
C GLY A 65 14.45 -13.21 -1.76
N GLU A 66 14.12 -12.12 -2.44
CA GLU A 66 15.03 -11.01 -2.68
C GLU A 66 14.76 -9.86 -1.71
N ASP A 67 15.79 -9.37 -1.03
CA ASP A 67 15.67 -8.24 -0.10
C ASP A 67 15.60 -6.92 -0.87
N VAL A 68 14.60 -6.10 -0.53
CA VAL A 68 14.43 -4.75 -1.09
C VAL A 68 14.43 -3.78 0.08
N GLU A 69 15.48 -2.96 0.19
CA GLU A 69 15.58 -1.95 1.24
C GLU A 69 14.57 -0.83 0.99
N LEU A 70 13.93 -0.35 2.07
CA LEU A 70 12.89 0.67 2.00
C LEU A 70 13.16 1.79 2.98
N THR A 71 12.98 3.03 2.52
CA THR A 71 13.05 4.21 3.36
C THR A 71 11.96 5.21 2.96
N THR A 72 11.74 6.21 3.78
CA THR A 72 10.72 7.25 3.54
C THR A 72 10.81 7.79 2.11
N GLY A 73 9.68 7.82 1.44
CA GLY A 73 9.56 8.30 0.08
C GLY A 73 9.71 7.23 -0.99
N ASP A 74 10.12 6.02 -0.62
CA ASP A 74 10.18 4.92 -1.58
C ASP A 74 8.79 4.44 -1.95
N ILE A 75 8.61 4.08 -3.20
CA ILE A 75 7.38 3.48 -3.71
C ILE A 75 7.76 2.21 -4.44
N ILE A 76 7.09 1.10 -4.09
CA ILE A 76 7.35 -0.19 -4.72
C ILE A 76 6.03 -0.78 -5.21
N ARG A 77 6.05 -1.29 -6.43
CA ARG A 77 4.94 -2.08 -6.97
C ARG A 77 5.32 -3.56 -6.91
N ILE A 78 4.38 -4.38 -6.42
CA ILE A 78 4.55 -5.82 -6.40
C ILE A 78 3.44 -6.45 -7.22
N ALA A 79 3.81 -7.25 -8.23
CA ALA A 79 2.86 -7.99 -9.06
C ALA A 79 2.11 -9.03 -8.21
N PRO A 80 0.92 -9.47 -8.66
CA PRO A 80 0.12 -10.42 -7.86
C PRO A 80 0.89 -11.66 -7.41
N ASP A 81 1.69 -12.25 -8.28
CA ASP A 81 2.42 -13.49 -7.98
C ASP A 81 3.64 -13.31 -7.08
N GLY A 82 4.09 -12.09 -6.86
CA GLY A 82 5.26 -11.83 -6.01
C GLY A 82 4.98 -12.19 -4.57
N LYS A 83 5.72 -13.16 -4.03
CA LYS A 83 5.59 -13.57 -2.63
C LYS A 83 6.33 -12.56 -1.77
N ARG A 84 5.61 -11.90 -0.84
CA ARG A 84 6.17 -10.77 -0.11
C ARG A 84 5.96 -10.87 1.39
N GLN A 85 6.89 -10.28 2.12
CA GLN A 85 6.79 -10.05 3.55
C GLN A 85 7.53 -8.75 3.88
N PHE A 86 6.95 -7.94 4.78
CA PHE A 86 7.51 -6.64 5.16
C PHE A 86 8.06 -6.68 6.58
N PHE A 87 9.18 -5.96 6.77
CA PHE A 87 9.91 -5.89 8.04
C PHE A 87 10.30 -4.44 8.32
N ALA A 88 10.13 -4.00 9.57
CA ALA A 88 10.77 -2.77 10.04
C ALA A 88 12.24 -3.04 10.31
N ALA A 89 13.07 -2.01 10.20
CA ALA A 89 14.47 -2.11 10.61
C ALA A 89 14.58 -2.36 12.11
N ALA A 90 15.70 -2.94 12.56
CA ALA A 90 15.89 -3.23 13.98
C ALA A 90 15.86 -1.97 14.84
N ASP A 91 16.27 -0.83 14.28
CA ASP A 91 16.40 0.45 14.96
C ASP A 91 15.43 1.53 14.46
N SER A 92 14.41 1.15 13.67
CA SER A 92 13.45 2.12 13.14
C SER A 92 12.08 1.47 12.96
N GLU A 93 11.02 2.21 13.32
CA GLU A 93 9.67 1.87 12.87
C GLU A 93 9.56 2.08 11.36
N ILE A 94 8.49 1.56 10.76
CA ILE A 94 8.13 1.84 9.38
C ILE A 94 6.62 2.00 9.28
N SER A 95 6.19 3.04 8.56
CA SER A 95 4.79 3.28 8.26
C SER A 95 4.63 3.34 6.76
N TYR A 96 3.60 2.67 6.24
CA TYR A 96 3.39 2.65 4.81
C TYR A 96 1.91 2.53 4.45
N ALA A 97 1.57 3.06 3.28
CA ALA A 97 0.29 2.83 2.64
C ALA A 97 0.43 1.65 1.67
N CYS A 98 -0.55 0.76 1.67
CA CYS A 98 -0.65 -0.32 0.69
C CYS A 98 -1.91 -0.10 -0.13
N ILE A 99 -1.77 -0.04 -1.44
CA ILE A 99 -2.87 0.15 -2.37
C ILE A 99 -3.01 -1.11 -3.22
N GLN A 100 -4.16 -1.77 -3.11
CA GLN A 100 -4.48 -2.94 -3.92
C GLN A 100 -5.42 -2.55 -5.05
N VAL A 101 -5.08 -2.93 -6.27
CA VAL A 101 -5.94 -2.77 -7.43
C VAL A 101 -5.86 -4.02 -8.30
N LYS A 102 -6.93 -4.33 -9.02
CA LYS A 102 -6.89 -5.46 -9.95
C LYS A 102 -5.89 -5.14 -11.06
N ALA A 103 -4.91 -6.01 -11.22
CA ALA A 103 -3.88 -5.81 -12.24
C ALA A 103 -4.50 -5.70 -13.64
N GLY A 104 -4.02 -4.73 -14.43
CA GLY A 104 -4.49 -4.53 -15.80
C GLY A 104 -5.87 -3.91 -15.92
N SER A 105 -6.46 -3.42 -14.82
CA SER A 105 -7.85 -2.93 -14.84
C SER A 105 -7.99 -1.45 -15.20
N LEU A 106 -6.91 -0.68 -15.17
CA LEU A 106 -6.98 0.75 -15.45
C LEU A 106 -7.07 0.96 -16.96
N GLY A 107 -8.23 1.44 -17.44
CA GLY A 107 -8.47 1.60 -18.87
C GLY A 107 -7.80 2.84 -19.44
N ALA A 108 -7.93 3.98 -18.73
CA ALA A 108 -7.34 5.25 -19.14
C ALA A 108 -6.88 6.00 -17.90
N TYR A 109 -5.93 6.89 -18.05
CA TYR A 109 -5.39 7.63 -16.91
C TYR A 109 -4.92 9.00 -17.33
N THR A 110 -4.86 9.93 -16.35
CA THR A 110 -4.45 11.33 -16.51
C THR A 110 -5.25 12.02 -17.64
N ALA A 111 -4.58 12.51 -18.67
CA ALA A 111 -5.22 13.32 -19.73
C ALA A 111 -6.29 12.55 -20.52
N ASP A 112 -6.18 11.23 -20.60
CA ASP A 112 -7.14 10.43 -21.37
C ASP A 112 -8.46 10.23 -20.64
N ASP A 113 -8.49 10.40 -19.32
CA ASP A 113 -9.69 10.22 -18.51
C ASP A 113 -10.21 11.54 -17.94
N ALA A 114 -9.33 12.52 -17.75
CA ALA A 114 -9.70 13.77 -17.12
C ALA A 114 -10.49 14.68 -18.06
N LEU A 115 -11.54 15.30 -17.52
CA LEU A 115 -12.29 16.36 -18.20
C LEU A 115 -12.03 17.66 -17.46
N ILE A 116 -11.58 18.68 -18.20
CA ILE A 116 -11.25 19.99 -17.62
C ILE A 116 -12.49 20.85 -17.60
N GLU A 117 -12.85 21.35 -16.42
CA GLU A 117 -13.97 22.28 -16.24
C GLU A 117 -13.49 23.72 -16.37
N GLU A 118 -14.32 24.57 -16.99
CA GLU A 118 -13.99 25.98 -17.20
C GLU A 118 -14.93 26.91 -16.44
#